data_d1eec5a5c45395577fb3f766bfec56a1
#
_entry.id   d1eec5a5c45395577fb3f766bfec56a1
#
_cell.length_a   1.000
_cell.length_b   1.000
_cell.length_c   1.000
_cell.angle_alpha   90.00
_cell.angle_beta   90.00
_cell.angle_gamma   90.00
#
_symmetry.space_group_name_H-M   'P 1'
#
loop_
_entity.id
_entity.type
_entity.pdbx_description
1 polymer ?
#
loop_
_entity_poly.entity_id
_entity_poly.type
_entity_poly.pdbx_seq_one_letter_code
_entity_poly.pdbx_strand_id
1 'polypeptide(L)'
;IRLAQHAEKCGVDGISSVPPIYYTGNADTALAHYSKIAESTNLPFFPYQLGDNSIPGNVHAFVERLLEIPNVTGMKLTTNQLLNISSIHNQAGDKLKLFSGSDELFCHATLCGTVGAIGTFYNVWGEACKHVMTEFVNGNYTLGKEFMLAFQEIIELVLPNAWTFLRKAMLLKYRIDIGQTKEP
;
A
#
# COMPACT_ATOMS: atom_id res chain seq x y z
N ILE A 1 -4.75 -8.22 -17.17
CA ILE A 1 -4.29 -9.52 -17.70
C ILE A 1 -2.94 -9.38 -18.39
N ARG A 2 -2.83 -8.72 -19.58
CA ARG A 2 -1.55 -8.64 -20.31
C ARG A 2 -0.37 -8.12 -19.50
N LEU A 3 -0.58 -7.12 -18.63
CA LEU A 3 0.48 -6.59 -17.76
C LEU A 3 0.88 -7.59 -16.67
N ALA A 4 -0.06 -8.33 -16.10
CA ALA A 4 0.23 -9.38 -15.13
C ALA A 4 1.08 -10.51 -15.75
N GLN A 5 0.70 -10.98 -16.92
CA GLN A 5 1.46 -11.98 -17.68
C GLN A 5 2.85 -11.47 -18.11
N HIS A 6 2.96 -10.17 -18.42
CA HIS A 6 4.24 -9.56 -18.73
C HIS A 6 5.13 -9.49 -17.49
N ALA A 7 4.58 -9.07 -16.34
CA ALA A 7 5.30 -9.03 -15.07
C ALA A 7 5.85 -10.42 -14.68
N GLU A 8 5.04 -11.48 -14.84
CA GLU A 8 5.48 -12.86 -14.61
C GLU A 8 6.67 -13.24 -15.51
N LYS A 9 6.62 -12.89 -16.79
CA LYS A 9 7.75 -13.12 -17.72
C LYS A 9 9.00 -12.32 -17.35
N CYS A 10 8.85 -11.18 -16.69
CA CYS A 10 9.97 -10.38 -16.19
C CYS A 10 10.55 -10.90 -14.88
N GLY A 11 9.95 -11.91 -14.26
CA GLY A 11 10.45 -12.53 -13.04
C GLY A 11 10.28 -11.69 -11.78
N VAL A 12 9.21 -10.88 -11.69
CA VAL A 12 8.90 -10.12 -10.47
C VAL A 12 8.35 -11.06 -9.39
N ASP A 13 8.49 -10.69 -8.11
CA ASP A 13 8.08 -11.52 -6.97
C ASP A 13 6.56 -11.45 -6.68
N GLY A 14 5.86 -10.46 -7.21
CA GLY A 14 4.43 -10.27 -7.01
C GLY A 14 3.89 -9.08 -7.78
N ILE A 15 2.58 -8.99 -7.85
CA ILE A 15 1.87 -7.92 -8.57
C ILE A 15 0.80 -7.29 -7.70
N SER A 16 0.46 -6.04 -8.02
CA SER A 16 -0.62 -5.29 -7.37
C SER A 16 -1.48 -4.57 -8.40
N SER A 17 -2.75 -4.40 -8.10
CA SER A 17 -3.68 -3.64 -8.94
C SER A 17 -4.73 -2.92 -8.10
N VAL A 18 -5.06 -1.69 -8.50
CA VAL A 18 -6.26 -0.99 -8.02
C VAL A 18 -7.52 -1.57 -8.67
N PRO A 19 -8.70 -1.41 -8.08
CA PRO A 19 -9.96 -1.75 -8.73
C PRO A 19 -10.23 -0.79 -9.92
N PRO A 20 -11.21 -1.09 -10.78
CA PRO A 20 -11.59 -0.18 -11.85
C PRO A 20 -12.03 1.18 -11.30
N ILE A 21 -11.32 2.25 -11.72
CA ILE A 21 -11.51 3.61 -11.15
C ILE A 21 -12.66 4.39 -11.80
N TYR A 22 -13.07 4.03 -13.01
CA TYR A 22 -14.14 4.73 -13.77
C TYR A 22 -15.54 4.16 -13.53
N TYR A 23 -15.65 3.04 -12.85
CA TYR A 23 -16.94 2.41 -12.54
C TYR A 23 -17.26 2.64 -11.07
N THR A 24 -18.54 2.94 -10.78
CA THR A 24 -19.02 3.00 -9.40
C THR A 24 -18.69 1.68 -8.72
N GLY A 25 -17.74 1.73 -7.78
CA GLY A 25 -17.19 0.54 -7.17
C GLY A 25 -18.24 -0.16 -6.29
N ASN A 26 -18.56 -1.38 -6.63
CA ASN A 26 -19.18 -2.31 -5.71
C ASN A 26 -18.24 -3.51 -5.51
N ALA A 27 -18.51 -4.31 -4.49
CA ALA A 27 -17.70 -5.47 -4.15
C ALA A 27 -17.58 -6.45 -5.32
N ASP A 28 -18.69 -6.70 -6.03
CA ASP A 28 -18.73 -7.65 -7.14
C ASP A 28 -17.81 -7.22 -8.29
N THR A 29 -17.85 -5.94 -8.66
CA THR A 29 -17.00 -5.41 -9.73
C THR A 29 -15.51 -5.47 -9.35
N ALA A 30 -15.17 -5.10 -8.11
CA ALA A 30 -13.80 -5.14 -7.63
C ALA A 30 -13.27 -6.59 -7.56
N LEU A 31 -14.04 -7.50 -6.98
CA LEU A 31 -13.66 -8.90 -6.85
C LEU A 31 -13.56 -9.62 -8.20
N ALA A 32 -14.49 -9.36 -9.12
CA ALA A 32 -14.42 -9.90 -10.48
C ALA A 32 -13.17 -9.40 -11.24
N HIS A 33 -12.78 -8.14 -11.02
CA HIS A 33 -11.55 -7.60 -11.59
C HIS A 33 -10.31 -8.30 -11.02
N TYR A 34 -10.26 -8.47 -9.70
CA TYR A 34 -9.15 -9.14 -9.02
C TYR A 34 -9.03 -10.62 -9.41
N SER A 35 -10.15 -11.36 -9.47
CA SER A 35 -10.16 -12.75 -9.94
C SER A 35 -9.54 -12.92 -11.32
N LYS A 36 -9.95 -12.06 -12.27
CA LYS A 36 -9.39 -12.12 -13.66
C LYS A 36 -7.90 -11.84 -13.72
N ILE A 37 -7.38 -10.99 -12.84
CA ILE A 37 -5.94 -10.73 -12.76
C ILE A 37 -5.23 -11.93 -12.12
N ALA A 38 -5.71 -12.40 -10.98
CA ALA A 38 -5.15 -13.52 -10.25
C ALA A 38 -5.10 -14.81 -11.10
N GLU A 39 -6.19 -15.12 -11.83
CA GLU A 39 -6.27 -16.27 -12.73
C GLU A 39 -5.31 -16.20 -13.93
N SER A 40 -4.80 -15.02 -14.27
CA SER A 40 -3.94 -14.81 -15.44
C SER A 40 -2.44 -15.01 -15.19
N THR A 41 -2.04 -15.29 -13.95
CA THR A 41 -0.65 -15.41 -13.52
C THR A 41 -0.54 -16.30 -12.28
N ASN A 42 0.63 -16.90 -12.04
CA ASN A 42 0.92 -17.63 -10.81
C ASN A 42 1.60 -16.77 -9.74
N LEU A 43 1.81 -15.47 -10.00
CA LEU A 43 2.46 -14.58 -9.06
C LEU A 43 1.57 -14.28 -7.85
N PRO A 44 2.14 -14.08 -6.64
CA PRO A 44 1.44 -13.49 -5.53
C PRO A 44 0.75 -12.18 -5.93
N PHE A 45 -0.53 -12.06 -5.61
CA PHE A 45 -1.33 -10.89 -5.97
C PHE A 45 -1.76 -10.11 -4.72
N PHE A 46 -1.58 -8.79 -4.78
CA PHE A 46 -1.88 -7.85 -3.71
C PHE A 46 -2.89 -6.81 -4.20
N PRO A 47 -4.21 -7.02 -4.05
CA PRO A 47 -5.21 -6.00 -4.28
C PRO A 47 -4.87 -4.70 -3.57
N TYR A 48 -5.07 -3.57 -4.26
CA TYR A 48 -4.78 -2.26 -3.71
C TYR A 48 -6.06 -1.43 -3.57
N GLN A 49 -6.47 -1.16 -2.34
CA GLN A 49 -7.58 -0.29 -2.03
C GLN A 49 -7.06 1.12 -1.70
N LEU A 50 -7.52 2.10 -2.48
CA LEU A 50 -7.05 3.48 -2.43
C LEU A 50 -8.15 4.42 -1.99
N GLY A 51 -7.92 5.11 -0.88
CA GLY A 51 -8.79 6.11 -0.29
C GLY A 51 -9.69 5.57 0.82
N ASP A 52 -10.22 6.50 1.59
CA ASP A 52 -11.19 6.19 2.63
C ASP A 52 -12.48 5.67 1.99
N ASN A 53 -13.10 4.69 2.64
CA ASN A 53 -14.25 3.97 2.08
C ASN A 53 -13.96 3.22 0.76
N SER A 54 -12.69 2.95 0.46
CA SER A 54 -12.30 2.24 -0.75
C SER A 54 -12.74 0.76 -0.75
N ILE A 55 -13.00 0.17 0.43
CA ILE A 55 -13.56 -1.18 0.54
C ILE A 55 -15.06 -1.08 0.33
N PRO A 56 -15.58 -1.63 -0.76
CA PRO A 56 -17.00 -1.49 -1.07
C PRO A 56 -17.85 -2.38 -0.18
N GLY A 57 -18.84 -1.79 0.48
CA GLY A 57 -19.80 -2.51 1.29
C GLY A 57 -19.27 -2.93 2.66
N ASN A 58 -19.64 -4.12 3.09
CA ASN A 58 -19.20 -4.67 4.38
C ASN A 58 -17.78 -5.24 4.27
N VAL A 59 -16.87 -4.75 5.13
CA VAL A 59 -15.45 -5.15 5.14
C VAL A 59 -15.29 -6.67 5.30
N HIS A 60 -16.02 -7.26 6.23
CA HIS A 60 -15.90 -8.70 6.50
C HIS A 60 -16.36 -9.56 5.31
N ALA A 61 -17.50 -9.22 4.71
CA ALA A 61 -18.00 -9.93 3.53
C ALA A 61 -17.07 -9.77 2.32
N PHE A 62 -16.46 -8.59 2.17
CA PHE A 62 -15.47 -8.35 1.12
C PHE A 62 -14.22 -9.21 1.31
N VAL A 63 -13.65 -9.24 2.52
CA VAL A 63 -12.45 -10.01 2.86
C VAL A 63 -12.69 -11.52 2.73
N GLU A 64 -13.84 -12.02 3.16
CA GLU A 64 -14.22 -13.43 3.01
C GLU A 64 -14.12 -13.85 1.55
N ARG A 65 -14.77 -13.11 0.66
CA ARG A 65 -14.75 -13.38 -0.79
C ARG A 65 -13.38 -13.13 -1.43
N LEU A 66 -12.62 -12.18 -0.92
CA LEU A 66 -11.26 -11.91 -1.40
C LEU A 66 -10.33 -13.10 -1.13
N LEU A 67 -10.50 -13.76 0.02
CA LEU A 67 -9.72 -14.93 0.41
C LEU A 67 -10.03 -16.17 -0.45
N GLU A 68 -11.12 -16.19 -1.20
CA GLU A 68 -11.45 -17.25 -2.15
C GLU A 68 -10.69 -17.11 -3.49
N ILE A 69 -10.12 -15.92 -3.77
CA ILE A 69 -9.39 -15.67 -5.02
C ILE A 69 -8.00 -16.29 -4.94
N PRO A 70 -7.63 -17.19 -5.88
CA PRO A 70 -6.30 -17.76 -5.92
C PRO A 70 -5.20 -16.70 -6.00
N ASN A 71 -4.04 -16.98 -5.42
CA ASN A 71 -2.85 -16.11 -5.44
C ASN A 71 -2.99 -14.79 -4.69
N VAL A 72 -4.13 -14.45 -4.09
CA VAL A 72 -4.24 -13.30 -3.19
C VAL A 72 -3.55 -13.66 -1.88
N THR A 73 -2.40 -13.02 -1.63
CA THR A 73 -1.53 -13.30 -0.46
C THR A 73 -1.38 -12.10 0.46
N GLY A 74 -1.93 -10.97 0.07
CA GLY A 74 -1.88 -9.75 0.86
C GLY A 74 -2.73 -8.65 0.25
N MET A 75 -2.66 -7.45 0.84
CA MET A 75 -3.44 -6.30 0.41
C MET A 75 -2.71 -5.02 0.77
N LYS A 76 -2.74 -4.03 -0.12
CA LYS A 76 -2.31 -2.66 0.21
C LYS A 76 -3.54 -1.78 0.47
N LEU A 77 -3.47 -0.99 1.54
CA LEU A 77 -4.52 -0.08 1.97
C LEU A 77 -3.95 1.33 2.15
N THR A 78 -4.39 2.27 1.33
CA THR A 78 -4.13 3.69 1.56
C THR A 78 -5.39 4.31 2.13
N THR A 79 -5.45 4.44 3.45
CA THR A 79 -6.63 4.88 4.18
C THR A 79 -6.25 5.45 5.55
N ASN A 80 -7.07 6.37 6.06
CA ASN A 80 -7.03 6.85 7.43
C ASN A 80 -7.91 6.01 8.37
N GLN A 81 -8.67 5.06 7.83
CA GLN A 81 -9.56 4.19 8.61
C GLN A 81 -8.80 2.99 9.19
N LEU A 82 -7.99 3.24 10.22
CA LEU A 82 -7.16 2.23 10.86
C LEU A 82 -7.97 1.05 11.41
N LEU A 83 -9.21 1.28 11.86
CA LEU A 83 -10.09 0.23 12.33
C LEU A 83 -10.36 -0.82 11.24
N ASN A 84 -10.49 -0.41 9.97
CA ASN A 84 -10.67 -1.36 8.87
C ASN A 84 -9.44 -2.26 8.71
N ILE A 85 -8.23 -1.72 8.89
CA ILE A 85 -7.00 -2.52 8.86
C ILE A 85 -7.02 -3.58 9.95
N SER A 86 -7.34 -3.19 11.20
CA SER A 86 -7.45 -4.14 12.30
C SER A 86 -8.53 -5.20 12.07
N SER A 87 -9.69 -4.81 11.52
CA SER A 87 -10.78 -5.74 11.21
C SER A 87 -10.37 -6.78 10.17
N ILE A 88 -9.66 -6.35 9.12
CA ILE A 88 -9.14 -7.26 8.10
C ILE A 88 -8.08 -8.18 8.70
N HIS A 89 -7.14 -7.64 9.48
CA HIS A 89 -6.11 -8.42 10.16
C HIS A 89 -6.72 -9.51 11.06
N ASN A 90 -7.67 -9.13 11.90
CA ASN A 90 -8.33 -10.05 12.82
C ASN A 90 -9.11 -11.17 12.09
N GLN A 91 -9.70 -10.85 10.94
CA GLN A 91 -10.46 -11.83 10.16
C GLN A 91 -9.55 -12.76 9.34
N ALA A 92 -8.54 -12.19 8.67
CA ALA A 92 -7.72 -12.93 7.73
C ALA A 92 -6.50 -13.61 8.39
N GLY A 93 -6.02 -13.06 9.52
CA GLY A 93 -4.79 -13.53 10.16
C GLY A 93 -3.62 -13.53 9.18
N ASP A 94 -2.80 -14.57 9.26
CA ASP A 94 -1.60 -14.74 8.42
C ASP A 94 -1.89 -15.02 6.94
N LYS A 95 -3.17 -15.22 6.57
CA LYS A 95 -3.56 -15.46 5.18
C LYS A 95 -3.40 -14.22 4.30
N LEU A 96 -3.50 -13.02 4.86
CA LEU A 96 -3.31 -11.77 4.14
C LEU A 96 -2.22 -10.93 4.81
N LYS A 97 -1.14 -10.68 4.09
CA LYS A 97 -0.12 -9.69 4.48
C LYS A 97 -0.63 -8.29 4.16
N LEU A 98 -0.87 -7.47 5.17
CA LEU A 98 -1.38 -6.11 4.99
C LEU A 98 -0.24 -5.10 4.90
N PHE A 99 -0.32 -4.20 3.92
CA PHE A 99 0.63 -3.10 3.73
C PHE A 99 -0.09 -1.75 3.84
N SER A 100 0.45 -0.86 4.67
CA SER A 100 0.00 0.53 4.69
C SER A 100 0.44 1.26 3.44
N GLY A 101 -0.47 2.05 2.86
CA GLY A 101 -0.19 2.97 1.77
C GLY A 101 -0.13 4.42 2.20
N SER A 102 -0.43 4.72 3.47
CA SER A 102 -0.36 6.07 4.05
C SER A 102 0.98 6.23 4.76
N ASP A 103 1.91 6.96 4.14
CA ASP A 103 3.27 7.11 4.64
C ASP A 103 3.30 7.78 6.01
N GLU A 104 2.40 8.74 6.22
CA GLU A 104 2.20 9.49 7.46
C GLU A 104 1.60 8.69 8.60
N LEU A 105 1.21 7.44 8.37
CA LEU A 105 0.53 6.58 9.36
C LEU A 105 1.19 5.21 9.54
N PHE A 106 2.39 4.97 9.03
CA PHE A 106 2.91 3.60 8.98
C PHE A 106 3.10 2.95 10.36
N CYS A 107 3.54 3.68 11.39
CA CYS A 107 3.62 3.15 12.76
C CYS A 107 2.23 2.85 13.33
N HIS A 108 1.25 3.72 13.07
CA HIS A 108 -0.13 3.51 13.50
C HIS A 108 -0.74 2.28 12.84
N ALA A 109 -0.51 2.13 11.54
CA ALA A 109 -0.98 0.97 10.79
C ALA A 109 -0.30 -0.34 11.24
N THR A 110 0.96 -0.28 11.67
CA THR A 110 1.66 -1.43 12.26
C THR A 110 0.97 -1.93 13.51
N LEU A 111 0.50 -1.03 14.39
CA LEU A 111 -0.32 -1.40 15.56
C LEU A 111 -1.66 -2.05 15.16
N CYS A 112 -2.14 -1.78 13.95
CA CYS A 112 -3.36 -2.36 13.40
C CYS A 112 -3.15 -3.67 12.62
N GLY A 113 -1.91 -4.19 12.56
CA GLY A 113 -1.60 -5.48 11.94
C GLY A 113 -0.99 -5.42 10.56
N THR A 114 -0.50 -4.25 10.08
CA THR A 114 0.28 -4.24 8.84
C THR A 114 1.69 -4.77 9.07
N VAL A 115 2.20 -5.52 8.08
CA VAL A 115 3.55 -6.11 8.11
C VAL A 115 4.59 -5.23 7.42
N GLY A 116 4.17 -4.15 6.79
CA GLY A 116 5.01 -3.24 6.05
C GLY A 116 4.24 -2.06 5.48
N ALA A 117 4.93 -1.24 4.71
CA ALA A 117 4.35 -0.07 4.07
C ALA A 117 4.88 0.10 2.65
N ILE A 118 4.02 0.61 1.75
CA ILE A 118 4.33 0.88 0.35
C ILE A 118 3.82 2.28 0.04
N GLY A 119 4.72 3.23 -0.12
CA GLY A 119 4.36 4.62 -0.32
C GLY A 119 5.40 5.43 -1.09
N THR A 120 5.01 6.64 -1.42
CA THR A 120 5.74 7.52 -2.32
C THR A 120 7.01 8.07 -1.68
N PHE A 121 6.93 8.48 -0.42
CA PHE A 121 8.04 9.17 0.26
C PHE A 121 9.14 8.23 0.74
N TYR A 122 8.90 6.92 0.75
CA TYR A 122 9.94 5.93 1.03
C TYR A 122 11.03 5.89 -0.04
N ASN A 123 10.78 6.42 -1.24
CA ASN A 123 11.84 6.65 -2.22
C ASN A 123 12.93 7.60 -1.72
N VAL A 124 12.57 8.51 -0.82
CA VAL A 124 13.52 9.48 -0.23
C VAL A 124 13.97 9.06 1.16
N TRP A 125 13.05 8.63 2.02
CA TRP A 125 13.30 8.35 3.43
C TRP A 125 13.17 6.86 3.82
N GLY A 126 13.18 5.96 2.84
CA GLY A 126 12.93 4.53 3.07
C GLY A 126 13.84 3.89 4.12
N GLU A 127 15.13 4.23 4.13
CA GLU A 127 16.07 3.70 5.13
C GLU A 127 15.72 4.14 6.55
N ALA A 128 15.42 5.44 6.74
CA ALA A 128 15.01 5.96 8.03
C ALA A 128 13.67 5.35 8.49
N CYS A 129 12.69 5.29 7.59
CA CYS A 129 11.39 4.67 7.88
C CYS A 129 11.53 3.19 8.23
N LYS A 130 12.37 2.45 7.52
CA LYS A 130 12.63 1.04 7.79
C LYS A 130 13.29 0.85 9.16
N HIS A 131 14.26 1.68 9.51
CA HIS A 131 14.89 1.66 10.84
C HIS A 131 13.87 1.92 11.93
N VAL A 132 13.08 2.99 11.80
CA VAL A 132 12.05 3.35 12.78
C VAL A 132 11.00 2.26 12.91
N MET A 133 10.55 1.66 11.81
CA MET A 133 9.59 0.57 11.84
C MET A 133 10.15 -0.65 12.60
N THR A 134 11.42 -0.99 12.37
CA THR A 134 12.09 -2.08 13.07
C THR A 134 12.16 -1.82 14.57
N GLU A 135 12.60 -0.63 14.98
CA GLU A 135 12.67 -0.22 16.37
C GLU A 135 11.28 -0.20 17.03
N PHE A 136 10.28 0.31 16.31
CA PHE A 136 8.90 0.40 16.79
C PHE A 136 8.30 -0.99 17.07
N VAL A 137 8.50 -1.94 16.17
CA VAL A 137 8.06 -3.34 16.35
C VAL A 137 8.79 -3.99 17.55
N ASN A 138 10.04 -3.61 17.81
CA ASN A 138 10.81 -4.06 18.95
C ASN A 138 10.48 -3.33 20.28
N GLY A 139 9.47 -2.46 20.28
CA GLY A 139 8.95 -1.79 21.47
C GLY A 139 9.47 -0.37 21.72
N ASN A 140 10.29 0.19 20.83
CA ASN A 140 10.75 1.58 20.94
C ASN A 140 9.67 2.56 20.44
N TYR A 141 8.55 2.63 21.15
CA TYR A 141 7.42 3.47 20.78
C TYR A 141 7.71 4.96 20.85
N THR A 142 8.67 5.37 21.71
CA THR A 142 9.08 6.79 21.80
C THR A 142 9.70 7.26 20.50
N LEU A 143 10.67 6.50 19.96
CA LEU A 143 11.27 6.80 18.66
C LEU A 143 10.20 6.84 17.54
N GLY A 144 9.30 5.84 17.53
CA GLY A 144 8.21 5.81 16.55
C GLY A 144 7.32 7.04 16.61
N LYS A 145 6.92 7.47 17.80
CA LYS A 145 6.11 8.66 18.02
C LYS A 145 6.82 9.93 17.53
N GLU A 146 8.05 10.16 17.97
CA GLU A 146 8.82 11.35 17.60
C GLU A 146 9.05 11.44 16.10
N PHE A 147 9.44 10.32 15.49
CA PHE A 147 9.64 10.24 14.06
C PHE A 147 8.34 10.51 13.29
N MET A 148 7.22 9.89 13.68
CA MET A 148 5.95 10.07 12.97
C MET A 148 5.46 11.51 13.02
N LEU A 149 5.58 12.20 14.13
CA LEU A 149 5.21 13.61 14.24
C LEU A 149 6.04 14.48 13.30
N ALA A 150 7.37 14.31 13.29
CA ALA A 150 8.25 15.05 12.39
C ALA A 150 8.01 14.67 10.91
N PHE A 151 7.74 13.40 10.63
CA PHE A 151 7.49 12.92 9.27
C PHE A 151 6.18 13.45 8.70
N GLN A 152 5.13 13.55 9.53
CA GLN A 152 3.86 14.16 9.16
C GLN A 152 4.03 15.63 8.79
N GLU A 153 4.76 16.41 9.59
CA GLU A 153 5.05 17.82 9.28
C GLU A 153 5.79 17.97 7.94
N ILE A 154 6.77 17.11 7.68
CA ILE A 154 7.51 17.12 6.41
C ILE A 154 6.59 16.76 5.24
N ILE A 155 5.74 15.73 5.40
CA ILE A 155 4.80 15.33 4.36
C ILE A 155 3.81 16.46 4.06
N GLU A 156 3.21 17.08 5.06
CA GLU A 156 2.31 18.24 4.87
C GLU A 156 2.99 19.39 4.12
N LEU A 157 4.25 19.67 4.43
CA LEU A 157 5.03 20.71 3.76
C LEU A 157 5.28 20.42 2.28
N VAL A 158 5.61 19.16 1.94
CA VAL A 158 6.03 18.80 0.58
C VAL A 158 4.88 18.32 -0.31
N LEU A 159 3.77 17.86 0.27
CA LEU A 159 2.65 17.25 -0.43
C LEU A 159 2.05 18.14 -1.55
N PRO A 160 1.87 19.46 -1.37
CA PRO A 160 1.35 20.32 -2.44
C PRO A 160 2.22 20.31 -3.71
N ASN A 161 3.51 20.01 -3.59
CA ASN A 161 4.47 19.96 -4.69
C ASN A 161 5.23 18.61 -4.72
N ALA A 162 4.58 17.53 -4.33
CA ALA A 162 5.20 16.22 -4.09
C ALA A 162 6.06 15.73 -5.26
N TRP A 163 5.58 15.84 -6.49
CA TRP A 163 6.31 15.37 -7.67
C TRP A 163 7.57 16.17 -7.97
N THR A 164 7.49 17.50 -7.86
CA THR A 164 8.66 18.39 -8.02
C THR A 164 9.67 18.15 -6.90
N PHE A 165 9.18 17.97 -5.68
CA PHE A 165 10.01 17.61 -4.53
C PHE A 165 10.72 16.28 -4.77
N LEU A 166 9.99 15.22 -5.13
CA LEU A 166 10.55 13.89 -5.38
C LEU A 166 11.64 13.92 -6.45
N ARG A 167 11.38 14.58 -7.59
CA ARG A 167 12.37 14.69 -8.65
C ARG A 167 13.66 15.33 -8.16
N LYS A 168 13.56 16.44 -7.44
CA LYS A 168 14.74 17.13 -6.87
C LYS A 168 15.42 16.29 -5.80
N ALA A 169 14.67 15.67 -4.91
CA ALA A 169 15.21 14.82 -3.85
C ALA A 169 15.96 13.61 -4.40
N MET A 170 15.39 12.91 -5.40
CA MET A 170 16.03 11.78 -6.06
C MET A 170 17.30 12.19 -6.78
N LEU A 171 17.29 13.34 -7.47
CA LEU A 171 18.47 13.87 -8.14
C LEU A 171 19.58 14.22 -7.14
N LEU A 172 19.24 14.89 -6.03
CA LEU A 172 20.23 15.31 -5.03
C LEU A 172 20.76 14.11 -4.23
N LYS A 173 19.90 13.21 -3.80
CA LYS A 173 20.28 12.09 -2.93
C LYS A 173 20.96 10.95 -3.70
N TYR A 174 20.43 10.59 -4.85
CA TYR A 174 20.83 9.39 -5.58
C TYR A 174 21.45 9.66 -6.94
N ARG A 175 21.48 10.93 -7.40
CA ARG A 175 21.91 11.32 -8.76
C ARG A 175 21.03 10.73 -9.86
N ILE A 176 19.76 10.45 -9.56
CA ILE A 176 18.77 9.90 -10.48
C ILE A 176 17.77 10.99 -10.85
N ASP A 177 17.70 11.36 -12.13
CA ASP A 177 16.61 12.19 -12.65
C ASP A 177 15.45 11.28 -13.07
N ILE A 178 14.35 11.32 -12.31
CA ILE A 178 13.13 10.58 -12.62
C ILE A 178 12.25 11.23 -13.69
N GLY A 179 12.70 12.32 -14.29
CA GLY A 179 11.99 13.05 -15.34
C GLY A 179 10.89 13.97 -14.79
N GLN A 180 10.16 14.58 -15.71
CA GLN A 180 8.98 15.39 -15.37
C GLN A 180 7.75 14.51 -15.23
N THR A 181 6.78 14.97 -14.42
CA THR A 181 5.45 14.37 -14.41
C THR A 181 4.85 14.45 -15.81
N LYS A 182 4.18 13.38 -16.22
CA LYS A 182 3.37 13.41 -17.44
C LYS A 182 2.15 14.28 -17.16
N GLU A 183 1.75 15.05 -18.15
CA GLU A 183 0.49 15.77 -18.12
C GLU A 183 -0.68 14.76 -18.16
N PRO A 184 -1.82 15.11 -17.55
CA PRO A 184 -3.00 14.25 -17.52
C PRO A 184 -3.55 13.95 -18.90
#